data_feb002f51ed6476720d7c31dbaaa7f21
#
_entry.id   feb002f51ed6476720d7c31dbaaa7f21
#
_cell.length_a   1.000
_cell.length_b   1.000
_cell.length_c   1.000
_cell.angle_alpha   90.00
_cell.angle_beta   90.00
_cell.angle_gamma   90.00
#
_symmetry.space_group_name_H-M   'P 1'
#
loop_
_entity.id
_entity.type
_entity.pdbx_description
1 polymer ?
#
loop_
_entity_poly.entity_id
_entity_poly.type
_entity_poly.pdbx_seq_one_letter_code
_entity_poly.pdbx_strand_id
1 'polypeptide(L)'
;MQTELERLGFPAQNCIYNPAPERGMFSSIQCAARWRDWTSDLTHWAIILGDQPHLRDETLEKVLGLCVTQPAKVCQTAHRGNRRHPVLLPKAVFAQLAASTAGNLKEFLGGYEIAVCESDDAGLDLDIDRPEDYRKAQQWSIRRGKE
;
A
#
# COMPACT_ATOMS: atom_id res chain seq x y z
N MET A 1 -2.47 10.87 15.88
CA MET A 1 -2.55 9.53 15.27
C MET A 1 -2.35 8.42 16.32
N GLN A 2 -1.27 8.41 17.11
CA GLN A 2 -1.03 7.36 18.14
C GLN A 2 -2.21 7.25 19.14
N THR A 3 -2.68 8.34 19.69
CA THR A 3 -3.84 8.40 20.61
C THR A 3 -5.11 7.80 20.01
N GLU A 4 -5.33 7.98 18.69
CA GLU A 4 -6.52 7.44 18.02
C GLU A 4 -6.41 5.93 17.77
N LEU A 5 -5.21 5.44 17.44
CA LEU A 5 -4.95 4.01 17.32
C LEU A 5 -5.17 3.30 18.66
N GLU A 6 -4.70 3.90 19.77
CA GLU A 6 -4.92 3.40 21.12
C GLU A 6 -6.42 3.37 21.47
N ARG A 7 -7.16 4.45 21.16
CA ARG A 7 -8.63 4.53 21.36
C ARG A 7 -9.38 3.45 20.57
N LEU A 8 -8.90 3.10 19.39
CA LEU A 8 -9.47 2.05 18.54
C LEU A 8 -9.00 0.64 18.91
N GLY A 9 -8.17 0.50 19.95
CA GLY A 9 -7.62 -0.79 20.38
C GLY A 9 -6.63 -1.41 19.38
N PHE A 10 -6.00 -0.58 18.52
CA PHE A 10 -5.00 -1.08 17.58
C PHE A 10 -3.76 -1.55 18.37
N PRO A 11 -3.29 -2.79 18.15
CA PRO A 11 -2.19 -3.35 18.92
C PRO A 11 -0.89 -2.56 18.73
N ALA A 12 -0.30 -2.07 19.82
CA ALA A 12 0.91 -1.25 19.79
C ALA A 12 2.10 -1.99 19.13
N GLN A 13 2.18 -3.31 19.30
CA GLN A 13 3.20 -4.14 18.65
C GLN A 13 3.11 -4.17 17.12
N ASN A 14 1.97 -3.75 16.54
CA ASN A 14 1.79 -3.64 15.09
C ASN A 14 2.14 -2.22 14.58
N CYS A 15 2.57 -1.32 15.47
CA CYS A 15 2.96 0.04 15.12
C CYS A 15 4.48 0.13 14.95
N ILE A 16 4.94 0.43 13.75
CA ILE A 16 6.35 0.70 13.47
C ILE A 16 6.55 2.22 13.44
N TYR A 17 7.34 2.71 14.40
CA TYR A 17 7.63 4.14 14.50
C TYR A 17 8.74 4.56 13.54
N ASN A 18 8.48 5.62 12.77
CA ASN A 18 9.51 6.27 11.96
C ASN A 18 10.08 7.47 12.75
N PRO A 19 11.36 7.45 13.15
CA PRO A 19 11.97 8.54 13.90
C PRO A 19 12.28 9.79 13.07
N ALA A 20 12.16 9.70 11.73
CA ALA A 20 12.48 10.76 10.80
C ALA A 20 11.39 10.93 9.71
N PRO A 21 10.13 11.22 10.10
CA PRO A 21 9.00 11.28 9.15
C PRO A 21 9.12 12.42 8.13
N GLU A 22 9.89 13.46 8.44
CA GLU A 22 10.22 14.58 7.55
C GLU A 22 10.96 14.13 6.28
N ARG A 23 11.56 12.94 6.28
CA ARG A 23 12.19 12.32 5.10
C ARG A 23 11.18 11.74 4.11
N GLY A 24 9.89 11.87 4.41
CA GLY A 24 8.80 11.44 3.55
C GLY A 24 8.43 9.95 3.70
N MET A 25 7.40 9.55 2.95
CA MET A 25 6.78 8.22 3.02
C MET A 25 7.78 7.06 2.82
N PHE A 26 8.77 7.23 1.94
CA PHE A 26 9.74 6.17 1.66
C PHE A 26 10.56 5.79 2.89
N SER A 27 10.89 6.75 3.75
CA SER A 27 11.58 6.47 5.01
C SER A 27 10.75 5.59 5.96
N SER A 28 9.41 5.74 5.96
CA SER A 28 8.50 4.88 6.73
C SER A 28 8.49 3.46 6.19
N ILE A 29 8.49 3.29 4.86
CA ILE A 29 8.59 1.97 4.21
C ILE A 29 9.93 1.30 4.56
N GLN A 30 11.02 2.07 4.60
CA GLN A 30 12.34 1.57 5.01
C GLN A 30 12.36 1.14 6.50
N CYS A 31 11.65 1.85 7.38
CA CYS A 31 11.49 1.44 8.78
C CYS A 31 10.78 0.08 8.87
N ALA A 32 9.72 -0.11 8.10
CA ALA A 32 9.03 -1.40 8.02
C ALA A 32 9.95 -2.53 7.50
N ALA A 33 10.77 -2.24 6.49
CA ALA A 33 11.72 -3.22 5.95
C ALA A 33 12.85 -3.59 6.93
N ARG A 34 13.19 -2.72 7.89
CA ARG A 34 14.17 -2.97 8.96
C ARG A 34 13.59 -3.64 10.19
N TRP A 35 12.26 -3.69 10.30
CA TRP A 35 11.60 -4.29 11.44
C TRP A 35 11.81 -5.81 11.46
N ARG A 36 12.12 -6.37 12.63
CA ARG A 36 12.57 -7.77 12.74
C ARG A 36 11.49 -8.75 13.20
N ASP A 37 10.36 -8.22 13.67
CA ASP A 37 9.31 -9.05 14.26
C ASP A 37 8.25 -9.50 13.24
N TRP A 38 8.57 -9.42 11.93
CA TRP A 38 7.75 -10.04 10.89
C TRP A 38 7.75 -11.57 11.05
N THR A 39 6.58 -12.18 10.89
CA THR A 39 6.48 -13.65 10.87
C THR A 39 7.31 -14.25 9.73
N SER A 40 7.95 -15.37 9.97
CA SER A 40 8.93 -15.96 9.04
C SER A 40 8.33 -16.50 7.74
N ASP A 41 7.04 -16.83 7.76
CA ASP A 41 6.26 -17.42 6.66
C ASP A 41 5.71 -16.40 5.67
N LEU A 42 5.85 -15.10 5.95
CA LEU A 42 5.43 -14.06 5.02
C LEU A 42 6.26 -14.12 3.72
N THR A 43 5.55 -14.14 2.61
CA THR A 43 6.12 -14.19 1.26
C THR A 43 6.09 -12.83 0.56
N HIS A 44 5.09 -11.98 0.90
CA HIS A 44 4.88 -10.67 0.29
C HIS A 44 4.46 -9.63 1.34
N TRP A 45 4.73 -8.37 1.05
CA TRP A 45 4.27 -7.21 1.80
C TRP A 45 3.46 -6.30 0.90
N ALA A 46 2.26 -5.93 1.34
CA ALA A 46 1.44 -4.94 0.65
C ALA A 46 1.69 -3.55 1.24
N ILE A 47 2.04 -2.60 0.39
CA ILE A 47 2.08 -1.18 0.72
C ILE A 47 0.74 -0.59 0.32
N ILE A 48 -0.05 -0.20 1.31
CA ILE A 48 -1.39 0.37 1.16
C ILE A 48 -1.38 1.76 1.79
N LEU A 49 -2.05 2.72 1.16
CA LEU A 49 -2.20 4.07 1.69
C LEU A 49 -3.37 4.14 2.67
N GLY A 50 -3.14 4.79 3.82
CA GLY A 50 -4.16 4.91 4.88
C GLY A 50 -5.29 5.88 4.54
N ASP A 51 -5.11 6.72 3.54
CA ASP A 51 -6.08 7.69 3.00
C ASP A 51 -6.91 7.16 1.83
N GLN A 52 -6.80 5.87 1.51
CA GLN A 52 -7.58 5.18 0.48
C GLN A 52 -8.47 4.04 1.03
N PRO A 53 -9.27 4.23 2.11
CA PRO A 53 -10.09 3.17 2.70
C PRO A 53 -11.30 2.77 1.83
N HIS A 54 -11.54 3.48 0.75
CA HIS A 54 -12.67 3.34 -0.17
C HIS A 54 -12.35 2.48 -1.41
N LEU A 55 -11.14 1.91 -1.50
CA LEU A 55 -10.81 0.98 -2.59
C LEU A 55 -11.78 -0.21 -2.60
N ARG A 56 -12.01 -0.75 -3.78
CA ARG A 56 -12.90 -1.91 -3.95
C ARG A 56 -12.20 -3.20 -3.53
N ASP A 57 -12.96 -4.10 -2.94
CA ASP A 57 -12.48 -5.44 -2.58
C ASP A 57 -11.99 -6.19 -3.83
N GLU A 58 -12.70 -6.06 -4.96
CA GLU A 58 -12.31 -6.67 -6.23
C GLU A 58 -10.95 -6.17 -6.75
N THR A 59 -10.60 -4.90 -6.47
CA THR A 59 -9.29 -4.34 -6.81
C THR A 59 -8.19 -5.01 -5.99
N LEU A 60 -8.45 -5.22 -4.70
CA LEU A 60 -7.52 -5.90 -3.79
C LEU A 60 -7.39 -7.39 -4.16
N GLU A 61 -8.49 -8.08 -4.41
CA GLU A 61 -8.50 -9.48 -4.84
C GLU A 61 -7.73 -9.70 -6.15
N LYS A 62 -7.92 -8.82 -7.13
CA LYS A 62 -7.19 -8.90 -8.41
C LYS A 62 -5.68 -8.78 -8.22
N VAL A 63 -5.20 -7.82 -7.45
CA VAL A 63 -3.75 -7.65 -7.25
C VAL A 63 -3.15 -8.75 -6.39
N LEU A 64 -3.90 -9.28 -5.41
CA LEU A 64 -3.51 -10.47 -4.63
C LEU A 64 -3.43 -11.72 -5.52
N GLY A 65 -4.42 -11.93 -6.40
CA GLY A 65 -4.42 -13.02 -7.37
C GLY A 65 -3.24 -12.93 -8.35
N LEU A 66 -2.84 -11.71 -8.74
CA LEU A 66 -1.66 -11.50 -9.56
C LEU A 66 -0.37 -11.94 -8.84
N CYS A 67 -0.24 -11.71 -7.54
CA CYS A 67 0.90 -12.18 -6.75
C CYS A 67 1.00 -13.71 -6.71
N VAL A 68 -0.13 -14.42 -6.70
CA VAL A 68 -0.15 -15.88 -6.72
C VAL A 68 0.40 -16.41 -8.06
N THR A 69 0.05 -15.76 -9.16
CA THR A 69 0.48 -16.18 -10.51
C THR A 69 1.88 -15.70 -10.88
N GLN A 70 2.37 -14.63 -10.24
CA GLN A 70 3.66 -14.00 -10.51
C GLN A 70 4.45 -13.72 -9.22
N PRO A 71 4.76 -14.76 -8.41
CA PRO A 71 5.23 -14.60 -7.03
C PRO A 71 6.63 -13.96 -6.92
N ALA A 72 7.41 -13.93 -7.99
CA ALA A 72 8.74 -13.32 -7.99
C ALA A 72 8.75 -11.84 -8.40
N LYS A 73 7.62 -11.34 -8.94
CA LYS A 73 7.53 -9.96 -9.43
C LYS A 73 6.89 -9.03 -8.41
N VAL A 74 7.22 -7.76 -8.48
CA VAL A 74 6.42 -6.71 -7.85
C VAL A 74 5.06 -6.68 -8.53
N CYS A 75 3.96 -6.75 -7.76
CA CYS A 75 2.61 -6.63 -8.29
C CYS A 75 2.05 -5.27 -7.91
N GLN A 76 1.52 -4.53 -8.86
CA GLN A 76 1.05 -3.17 -8.65
C GLN A 76 -0.26 -2.91 -9.37
N THR A 77 -1.20 -2.25 -8.70
CA THR A 77 -2.42 -1.76 -9.34
C THR A 77 -2.12 -0.60 -10.29
N ALA A 78 -2.95 -0.45 -11.32
CA ALA A 78 -2.96 0.71 -12.19
C ALA A 78 -4.39 1.11 -12.53
N HIS A 79 -4.58 2.40 -12.77
CA HIS A 79 -5.82 2.97 -13.29
C HIS A 79 -5.49 3.88 -14.48
N ARG A 80 -6.13 3.62 -15.62
CA ARG A 80 -5.90 4.38 -16.86
C ARG A 80 -4.41 4.48 -17.24
N GLY A 81 -3.68 3.36 -17.10
CA GLY A 81 -2.26 3.26 -17.40
C GLY A 81 -1.33 3.90 -16.34
N ASN A 82 -1.87 4.52 -15.29
CA ASN A 82 -1.08 5.09 -14.22
C ASN A 82 -0.98 4.11 -13.04
N ARG A 83 0.25 3.80 -12.63
CA ARG A 83 0.50 2.93 -11.47
C ARG A 83 0.02 3.59 -10.18
N ARG A 84 -0.64 2.79 -9.33
CA ARG A 84 -1.25 3.20 -8.06
C ARG A 84 -0.90 2.23 -6.94
N HIS A 85 -1.28 2.56 -5.73
CA HIS A 85 -1.32 1.63 -4.61
C HIS A 85 -2.63 0.80 -4.65
N PRO A 86 -2.62 -0.42 -4.14
CA PRO A 86 -1.53 -1.15 -3.46
C PRO A 86 -0.37 -1.56 -4.35
N VAL A 87 0.81 -1.66 -3.71
CA VAL A 87 2.00 -2.27 -4.29
C VAL A 87 2.38 -3.48 -3.43
N LEU A 88 2.48 -4.66 -4.04
CA LEU A 88 2.85 -5.89 -3.35
C LEU A 88 4.28 -6.27 -3.72
N LEU A 89 5.12 -6.42 -2.71
CA LEU A 89 6.55 -6.68 -2.85
C LEU A 89 6.86 -8.10 -2.39
N PRO A 90 7.48 -8.94 -3.25
CA PRO A 90 8.04 -10.21 -2.82
C PRO A 90 9.09 -10.02 -1.71
N LYS A 91 9.26 -11.04 -0.86
CA LYS A 91 10.21 -11.03 0.27
C LYS A 91 11.61 -10.55 -0.11
N ALA A 92 12.12 -11.04 -1.24
CA ALA A 92 13.46 -10.65 -1.71
C ALA A 92 13.56 -9.16 -2.07
N VAL A 93 12.52 -8.58 -2.65
CA VAL A 93 12.45 -7.15 -3.00
C VAL A 93 12.25 -6.30 -1.76
N PHE A 94 11.33 -6.69 -0.87
CA PHE A 94 11.06 -5.98 0.38
C PHE A 94 12.32 -5.87 1.26
N ALA A 95 13.09 -6.93 1.37
CA ALA A 95 14.33 -6.93 2.16
C ALA A 95 15.36 -5.90 1.65
N GLN A 96 15.40 -5.63 0.35
CA GLN A 96 16.35 -4.65 -0.24
C GLN A 96 15.99 -3.19 0.09
N LEU A 97 14.74 -2.89 0.45
CA LEU A 97 14.33 -1.55 0.89
C LEU A 97 15.15 -1.04 2.09
N ALA A 98 15.50 -1.94 3.01
CA ALA A 98 16.22 -1.59 4.24
C ALA A 98 17.54 -0.84 4.00
N ALA A 99 18.26 -1.19 2.93
CA ALA A 99 19.55 -0.61 2.54
C ALA A 99 19.48 0.29 1.30
N SER A 100 18.28 0.51 0.73
CA SER A 100 18.13 1.30 -0.48
C SER A 100 18.50 2.77 -0.26
N THR A 101 19.20 3.35 -1.23
CA THR A 101 19.54 4.77 -1.31
C THR A 101 18.62 5.56 -2.23
N ALA A 102 17.59 4.93 -2.80
CA ALA A 102 16.60 5.61 -3.63
C ALA A 102 15.89 6.73 -2.85
N GLY A 103 15.52 7.80 -3.54
CA GLY A 103 14.83 8.94 -2.93
C GLY A 103 13.34 8.68 -2.66
N ASN A 104 12.74 7.70 -3.35
CA ASN A 104 11.33 7.35 -3.23
C ASN A 104 11.05 5.93 -3.72
N LEU A 105 9.82 5.42 -3.44
CA LEU A 105 9.41 4.08 -3.84
C LEU A 105 9.41 3.87 -5.36
N LYS A 106 9.00 4.87 -6.14
CA LYS A 106 8.97 4.78 -7.61
C LYS A 106 10.39 4.58 -8.19
N GLU A 107 11.35 5.33 -7.68
CA GLU A 107 12.76 5.19 -8.07
C GLU A 107 13.30 3.81 -7.67
N PHE A 108 13.03 3.36 -6.43
CA PHE A 108 13.40 2.02 -5.98
C PHE A 108 12.86 0.93 -6.90
N LEU A 109 11.57 1.02 -7.25
CA LEU A 109 10.89 0.05 -8.10
C LEU A 109 11.36 0.07 -9.57
N GLY A 110 12.06 1.12 -10.00
CA GLY A 110 12.58 1.24 -11.37
C GLY A 110 13.58 0.15 -11.76
N GLY A 111 14.20 -0.52 -10.78
CA GLY A 111 15.13 -1.63 -10.99
C GLY A 111 14.47 -3.02 -11.03
N TYR A 112 13.14 -3.12 -10.92
CA TYR A 112 12.44 -4.41 -10.80
C TYR A 112 11.42 -4.62 -11.92
N GLU A 113 11.18 -5.90 -12.23
CA GLU A 113 10.08 -6.29 -13.10
C GLU A 113 8.75 -6.16 -12.37
N ILE A 114 7.81 -5.41 -12.96
CA ILE A 114 6.52 -5.12 -12.34
C ILE A 114 5.41 -5.76 -13.17
N ALA A 115 4.64 -6.64 -12.53
CA ALA A 115 3.38 -7.12 -13.03
C ALA A 115 2.28 -6.11 -12.68
N VAL A 116 1.61 -5.58 -13.69
CA VAL A 116 0.60 -4.53 -13.53
C VAL A 116 -0.79 -5.15 -13.58
N CYS A 117 -1.63 -4.80 -12.59
CA CYS A 117 -3.04 -5.13 -12.53
C CYS A 117 -3.86 -3.89 -12.87
N GLU A 118 -4.31 -3.78 -14.11
CA GLU A 118 -5.20 -2.68 -14.52
C GLU A 118 -6.58 -2.84 -13.89
N SER A 119 -7.12 -1.77 -13.34
CA SER A 119 -8.43 -1.71 -12.69
C SER A 119 -9.20 -0.48 -13.15
N ASP A 120 -10.53 -0.61 -13.25
CA ASP A 120 -11.48 0.48 -13.48
C ASP A 120 -11.93 1.18 -12.19
N ASP A 121 -11.31 0.83 -11.05
CA ASP A 121 -11.62 1.45 -9.77
C ASP A 121 -11.12 2.90 -9.72
N ALA A 122 -12.05 3.84 -9.86
CA ALA A 122 -11.74 5.27 -9.76
C ALA A 122 -11.24 5.67 -8.35
N GLY A 123 -11.44 4.83 -7.34
CA GLY A 123 -10.91 5.02 -6.00
C GLY A 123 -9.38 5.06 -5.95
N LEU A 124 -8.72 4.42 -6.91
CA LEU A 124 -7.26 4.45 -7.05
C LEU A 124 -6.68 5.86 -7.33
N ASP A 125 -7.50 6.80 -7.78
CA ASP A 125 -7.11 8.18 -8.07
C ASP A 125 -7.56 9.17 -6.98
N LEU A 126 -8.13 8.71 -5.87
CA LEU A 126 -8.63 9.56 -4.81
C LEU A 126 -7.91 9.29 -3.49
N ASP A 127 -7.16 10.27 -3.02
CA ASP A 127 -6.64 10.32 -1.66
C ASP A 127 -7.58 11.18 -0.80
N ILE A 128 -7.90 10.73 0.41
CA ILE A 128 -8.78 11.47 1.33
C ILE A 128 -7.93 12.45 2.15
N ASP A 129 -7.58 13.58 1.54
CA ASP A 129 -6.82 14.65 2.18
C ASP A 129 -7.71 15.72 2.83
N ARG A 130 -8.96 15.86 2.35
CA ARG A 130 -9.88 16.93 2.74
C ARG A 130 -11.29 16.40 3.01
N PRO A 131 -12.12 17.12 3.78
CA PRO A 131 -13.50 16.73 4.04
C PRO A 131 -14.35 16.48 2.79
N GLU A 132 -14.10 17.21 1.71
CA GLU A 132 -14.77 17.01 0.42
C GLU A 132 -14.39 15.68 -0.26
N ASP A 133 -13.15 15.22 -0.10
CA ASP A 133 -12.71 13.93 -0.64
C ASP A 133 -13.39 12.78 0.10
N TYR A 134 -13.54 12.91 1.43
CA TYR A 134 -14.30 11.96 2.24
C TYR A 134 -15.77 11.87 1.79
N ARG A 135 -16.43 13.01 1.49
CA ARG A 135 -17.80 13.01 0.95
C ARG A 135 -17.92 12.31 -0.39
N LYS A 136 -16.92 12.49 -1.28
CA LYS A 136 -16.88 11.77 -2.57
C LYS A 136 -16.75 10.26 -2.35
N ALA A 137 -15.82 9.85 -1.50
CA ALA A 137 -15.60 8.44 -1.17
C ALA A 137 -16.86 7.79 -0.59
N GLN A 138 -17.57 8.47 0.31
CA GLN A 138 -18.86 8.00 0.86
C GLN A 138 -19.92 7.83 -0.23
N GLN A 139 -20.04 8.78 -1.16
CA GLN A 139 -21.01 8.68 -2.26
C GLN A 139 -20.75 7.46 -3.16
N TRP A 140 -19.50 7.10 -3.37
CA TRP A 140 -19.14 5.91 -4.14
C TRP A 140 -19.50 4.63 -3.40
N SER A 141 -19.26 4.57 -2.10
CA SER A 141 -19.65 3.42 -1.26
C SER A 141 -21.17 3.19 -1.25
N ILE A 142 -21.96 4.26 -1.14
CA ILE A 142 -23.45 4.18 -1.13
C ILE A 142 -23.99 3.71 -2.48
N ARG A 143 -23.40 4.10 -3.59
CA ARG A 143 -23.84 3.67 -4.93
C ARG A 143 -23.59 2.17 -5.16
N ARG A 144 -22.50 1.64 -4.63
CA ARG A 144 -22.13 0.21 -4.73
C ARG A 144 -23.07 -0.70 -3.89
N GLY A 145 -23.54 -0.25 -2.76
CA GLY A 145 -24.48 -1.03 -1.93
C GLY A 145 -25.91 -1.11 -2.49
N LYS A 146 -26.16 -0.56 -3.69
CA LYS A 146 -27.46 -0.57 -4.37
C LYS A 146 -27.48 -1.38 -5.66
N GLU A 147 -26.34 -1.96 -6.07
CA GLU A 147 -26.17 -2.92 -7.15
C GLU A 147 -26.10 -4.35 -6.58
#